data_9df815af008ddcbefad2077bbfa3d63b
#
_entry.id   9df815af008ddcbefad2077bbfa3d63b
#
_cell.length_a   1.000
_cell.length_b   1.000
_cell.length_c   1.000
_cell.angle_alpha   90.00
_cell.angle_beta   90.00
_cell.angle_gamma   90.00
#
_symmetry.space_group_name_H-M   'P 1'
#
loop_
_entity.id
_entity.type
_entity.pdbx_description
1 polymer ?
#
loop_
_entity_poly.entity_id
_entity_poly.type
_entity_poly.pdbx_seq_one_letter_code
_entity_poly.pdbx_strand_id
1 'polypeptide(L)'
;GYMSYLFETKRVIERKAFKRASSLVEEKIKEIRSNTPNLPFEKTKLAEVEINKFFYEGKTVDRVMIVLRSNGCQHYKTNGGCSMCAHLNGAPLKEKITHKNYVEQWNSVLDGSFVEKTDKEFNLNDYPVVCVYNLGSLLNPEEISVKTVQYIFSTLNKYKGVKKVIIESRAEYVTEDILSAIHKVYDGVVEVGIGVESTNYLIRELCHHKAIENTQIISDAVALLHKYNMKALAYVNFKPIF
;
A
#
# COMPACT_ATOMS: atom_id res chain seq x y z
N GLY A 1 -5.93 -35.26 31.29
CA GLY A 1 -6.29 -36.49 30.74
C GLY A 1 -7.16 -36.43 29.49
N TYR A 2 -8.27 -37.14 29.45
CA TYR A 2 -9.11 -37.33 28.26
C TYR A 2 -9.69 -36.01 27.69
N MET A 3 -10.10 -35.11 28.54
CA MET A 3 -10.62 -33.77 28.12
C MET A 3 -9.56 -32.91 27.43
N SER A 4 -8.33 -32.92 27.89
CA SER A 4 -7.25 -32.15 27.24
C SER A 4 -6.92 -32.70 25.84
N TYR A 5 -6.95 -34.00 25.69
CA TYR A 5 -6.75 -34.69 24.41
C TYR A 5 -7.85 -34.37 23.42
N LEU A 6 -9.12 -34.33 23.83
CA LEU A 6 -10.24 -33.92 22.97
C LEU A 6 -10.14 -32.44 22.51
N PHE A 7 -9.72 -31.56 23.41
CA PHE A 7 -9.51 -30.14 23.06
C PHE A 7 -8.36 -29.95 22.07
N GLU A 8 -7.25 -30.67 22.25
CA GLU A 8 -6.13 -30.63 21.30
C GLU A 8 -6.53 -31.18 19.93
N THR A 9 -7.22 -32.31 19.90
CA THR A 9 -7.68 -32.96 18.66
C THR A 9 -8.65 -32.02 17.91
N LYS A 10 -9.59 -31.38 18.61
CA LYS A 10 -10.50 -30.42 18.04
C LYS A 10 -9.74 -29.22 17.41
N ARG A 11 -8.78 -28.67 18.14
CA ARG A 11 -7.93 -27.59 17.63
C ARG A 11 -7.13 -27.95 16.36
N VAL A 12 -6.62 -29.19 16.32
CA VAL A 12 -5.88 -29.71 15.16
C VAL A 12 -6.80 -29.86 13.95
N ILE A 13 -8.02 -30.37 14.15
CA ILE A 13 -9.02 -30.51 13.07
C ILE A 13 -9.43 -29.14 12.56
N GLU A 14 -9.74 -28.20 13.44
CA GLU A 14 -10.11 -26.83 13.08
C GLU A 14 -8.99 -26.12 12.30
N ARG A 15 -7.73 -26.27 12.72
CA ARG A 15 -6.58 -25.72 11.99
C ARG A 15 -6.40 -26.33 10.60
N LYS A 16 -6.61 -27.66 10.46
CA LYS A 16 -6.53 -28.32 9.13
C LYS A 16 -7.65 -27.87 8.21
N ALA A 17 -8.88 -27.79 8.72
CA ALA A 17 -10.03 -27.29 7.95
C ALA A 17 -9.83 -25.83 7.52
N PHE A 18 -9.33 -25.00 8.43
CA PHE A 18 -9.03 -23.61 8.15
C PHE A 18 -7.95 -23.45 7.06
N LYS A 19 -6.83 -24.17 7.16
CA LYS A 19 -5.77 -24.15 6.13
C LYS A 19 -6.30 -24.58 4.77
N ARG A 20 -7.15 -25.62 4.72
CA ARG A 20 -7.77 -26.06 3.47
C ARG A 20 -8.71 -25.00 2.89
N ALA A 21 -9.52 -24.36 3.70
CA ALA A 21 -10.41 -23.28 3.27
C ALA A 21 -9.61 -22.07 2.71
N SER A 22 -8.55 -21.67 3.41
CA SER A 22 -7.67 -20.59 2.96
C SER A 22 -7.00 -20.91 1.61
N SER A 23 -6.51 -22.13 1.41
CA SER A 23 -5.94 -22.59 0.13
C SER A 23 -6.96 -22.55 -1.01
N LEU A 24 -8.20 -22.95 -0.75
CA LEU A 24 -9.28 -22.89 -1.76
C LEU A 24 -9.61 -21.44 -2.15
N VAL A 25 -9.63 -20.53 -1.18
CA VAL A 25 -9.81 -19.10 -1.46
C VAL A 25 -8.67 -18.57 -2.33
N GLU A 26 -7.43 -18.91 -1.99
CA GLU A 26 -6.25 -18.51 -2.77
C GLU A 26 -6.30 -19.03 -4.22
N GLU A 27 -6.61 -20.32 -4.40
CA GLU A 27 -6.75 -20.93 -5.73
C GLU A 27 -7.85 -20.23 -6.55
N LYS A 28 -9.00 -19.94 -5.93
CA LYS A 28 -10.10 -19.27 -6.63
C LYS A 28 -9.78 -17.84 -7.02
N ILE A 29 -9.07 -17.10 -6.16
CA ILE A 29 -8.59 -15.76 -6.49
C ILE A 29 -7.62 -15.81 -7.69
N LYS A 30 -6.67 -16.74 -7.69
CA LYS A 30 -5.72 -16.93 -8.80
C LYS A 30 -6.43 -17.28 -10.11
N GLU A 31 -7.41 -18.19 -10.07
CA GLU A 31 -8.22 -18.57 -11.23
C GLU A 31 -8.97 -17.35 -11.83
N ILE A 32 -9.67 -16.59 -11.01
CA ILE A 32 -10.42 -15.40 -11.45
C ILE A 32 -9.46 -14.40 -12.11
N ARG A 33 -8.30 -14.15 -11.49
CA ARG A 33 -7.34 -13.14 -11.95
C ARG A 33 -6.57 -13.55 -13.19
N SER A 34 -6.30 -14.84 -13.37
CA SER A 34 -5.66 -15.35 -14.60
C SER A 34 -6.51 -15.13 -15.84
N ASN A 35 -7.82 -15.01 -15.68
CA ASN A 35 -8.79 -14.77 -16.75
C ASN A 35 -9.08 -13.27 -16.98
N THR A 36 -8.47 -12.37 -16.20
CA THR A 36 -8.66 -10.93 -16.35
C THR A 36 -7.65 -10.36 -17.33
N PRO A 37 -8.07 -9.65 -18.40
CA PRO A 37 -7.15 -9.11 -19.39
C PRO A 37 -6.27 -8.02 -18.79
N ASN A 38 -4.98 -8.01 -19.15
CA ASN A 38 -4.03 -6.97 -18.78
C ASN A 38 -4.26 -5.73 -19.64
N LEU A 39 -4.27 -4.55 -19.00
CA LEU A 39 -4.29 -3.27 -19.71
C LEU A 39 -2.91 -2.92 -20.29
N PRO A 40 -2.84 -2.07 -21.36
CA PRO A 40 -1.58 -1.55 -21.89
C PRO A 40 -0.73 -0.91 -20.78
N PHE A 41 0.58 -1.18 -20.80
CA PHE A 41 1.48 -0.80 -19.74
C PHE A 41 2.68 0.01 -20.25
N GLU A 42 2.85 1.21 -19.71
CA GLU A 42 4.00 2.06 -19.97
C GLU A 42 4.77 2.31 -18.66
N LYS A 43 6.00 1.78 -18.55
CA LYS A 43 6.81 1.78 -17.32
C LYS A 43 7.17 3.18 -16.79
N THR A 44 7.19 4.17 -17.65
CA THR A 44 7.65 5.54 -17.35
C THR A 44 6.51 6.50 -17.08
N LYS A 45 5.25 6.08 -17.25
CA LYS A 45 4.07 6.90 -17.01
C LYS A 45 3.37 6.52 -15.71
N LEU A 46 2.90 7.54 -15.00
CA LEU A 46 2.05 7.37 -13.81
C LEU A 46 0.81 6.53 -14.14
N ALA A 47 0.35 5.75 -13.17
CA ALA A 47 -0.89 5.01 -13.31
C ALA A 47 -2.10 5.94 -13.23
N GLU A 48 -2.09 6.88 -12.30
CA GLU A 48 -3.19 7.81 -12.06
C GLU A 48 -2.71 9.05 -11.31
N VAL A 49 -3.36 10.16 -11.55
CA VAL A 49 -3.30 11.36 -10.69
C VAL A 49 -4.71 11.87 -10.50
N GLU A 50 -5.11 12.03 -9.25
CA GLU A 50 -6.42 12.55 -8.87
C GLU A 50 -6.26 13.74 -7.94
N ILE A 51 -7.05 14.79 -8.17
CA ILE A 51 -7.15 15.96 -7.29
C ILE A 51 -8.54 15.96 -6.68
N ASN A 52 -8.61 16.01 -5.35
CA ASN A 52 -9.87 16.02 -4.62
C ASN A 52 -9.82 16.94 -3.40
N LYS A 53 -10.97 17.19 -2.80
CA LYS A 53 -11.09 17.94 -1.55
C LYS A 53 -10.83 17.03 -0.36
N PHE A 54 -10.11 17.54 0.62
CA PHE A 54 -9.71 16.81 1.81
C PHE A 54 -9.79 17.72 3.05
N PHE A 55 -10.28 17.18 4.15
CA PHE A 55 -10.32 17.91 5.41
C PHE A 55 -8.98 17.80 6.14
N TYR A 56 -8.32 18.93 6.34
CA TYR A 56 -7.01 19.02 6.97
C TYR A 56 -6.92 20.22 7.88
N GLU A 57 -6.55 20.02 9.15
CA GLU A 57 -6.40 21.08 10.16
C GLU A 57 -7.59 22.07 10.23
N GLY A 58 -8.80 21.53 10.33
CA GLY A 58 -10.01 22.30 10.50
C GLY A 58 -10.56 22.99 9.26
N LYS A 59 -10.00 22.74 8.08
CA LYS A 59 -10.46 23.30 6.81
C LYS A 59 -10.40 22.32 5.66
N THR A 60 -11.13 22.61 4.61
CA THR A 60 -11.08 21.85 3.36
C THR A 60 -9.95 22.40 2.49
N VAL A 61 -9.05 21.52 2.06
CA VAL A 61 -7.91 21.81 1.18
C VAL A 61 -7.96 20.95 -0.07
N ASP A 62 -7.18 21.33 -1.09
CA ASP A 62 -6.92 20.47 -2.23
C ASP A 62 -5.86 19.41 -1.87
N ARG A 63 -6.16 18.17 -2.20
CA ARG A 63 -5.26 17.02 -2.07
C ARG A 63 -4.96 16.45 -3.44
N VAL A 64 -3.72 16.16 -3.73
CA VAL A 64 -3.32 15.40 -4.91
C VAL A 64 -2.95 13.98 -4.53
N MET A 65 -3.51 13.02 -5.24
CA MET A 65 -3.25 11.59 -5.11
C MET A 65 -2.48 11.13 -6.35
N ILE A 66 -1.26 10.66 -6.15
CA ILE A 66 -0.34 10.24 -7.19
C ILE A 66 -0.14 8.74 -7.07
N VAL A 67 -0.52 8.01 -8.10
CA VAL A 67 -0.36 6.56 -8.16
C VAL A 67 0.75 6.21 -9.13
N LEU A 68 1.86 5.72 -8.60
CA LEU A 68 2.97 5.22 -9.38
C LEU A 68 2.57 3.90 -10.05
N ARG A 69 2.92 3.77 -11.31
CA ARG A 69 2.75 2.52 -12.04
C ARG A 69 3.84 1.54 -11.59
N SER A 70 3.42 0.41 -11.09
CA SER A 70 4.32 -0.63 -10.57
C SER A 70 3.95 -1.99 -11.15
N ASN A 71 4.76 -2.99 -10.88
CA ASN A 71 4.46 -4.37 -11.25
C ASN A 71 3.65 -5.12 -10.18
N GLY A 72 2.97 -4.38 -9.31
CA GLY A 72 2.00 -4.88 -8.34
C GLY A 72 2.57 -5.28 -6.99
N CYS A 73 1.67 -5.63 -6.11
CA CYS A 73 1.94 -6.00 -4.73
C CYS A 73 2.61 -7.38 -4.62
N GLN A 74 3.61 -7.52 -3.76
CA GLN A 74 4.29 -8.78 -3.51
C GLN A 74 3.33 -9.89 -3.05
N HIS A 75 2.38 -9.56 -2.17
CA HIS A 75 1.35 -10.51 -1.73
C HIS A 75 0.49 -11.02 -2.88
N TYR A 76 0.21 -10.18 -3.88
CA TYR A 76 -0.49 -10.60 -5.10
C TYR A 76 0.33 -11.61 -5.89
N LYS A 77 1.63 -11.38 -6.06
CA LYS A 77 2.52 -12.25 -6.84
C LYS A 77 2.68 -13.64 -6.20
N THR A 78 2.76 -13.68 -4.88
CA THR A 78 3.00 -14.93 -4.13
C THR A 78 1.73 -15.70 -3.81
N ASN A 79 0.66 -15.00 -3.39
CA ASN A 79 -0.54 -15.61 -2.80
C ASN A 79 -1.84 -15.23 -3.51
N GLY A 80 -1.79 -14.58 -4.68
CA GLY A 80 -2.97 -14.11 -5.39
C GLY A 80 -3.55 -12.79 -4.85
N GLY A 81 -3.05 -12.27 -3.74
CA GLY A 81 -3.45 -10.99 -3.12
C GLY A 81 -4.73 -11.04 -2.32
N CYS A 82 -5.15 -9.89 -1.81
CA CYS A 82 -6.40 -9.76 -1.06
C CYS A 82 -7.62 -9.92 -1.98
N SER A 83 -8.68 -10.55 -1.49
CA SER A 83 -9.89 -10.83 -2.28
C SER A 83 -10.59 -9.55 -2.81
N MET A 84 -10.47 -8.45 -2.08
CA MET A 84 -11.09 -7.16 -2.40
C MET A 84 -10.21 -6.24 -3.26
N CYS A 85 -9.00 -6.65 -3.63
CA CYS A 85 -8.06 -5.80 -4.35
C CYS A 85 -8.42 -5.70 -5.83
N ALA A 86 -8.88 -4.53 -6.28
CA ALA A 86 -9.19 -4.23 -7.67
C ALA A 86 -8.04 -3.55 -8.43
N HIS A 87 -6.98 -3.11 -7.73
CA HIS A 87 -5.93 -2.25 -8.30
C HIS A 87 -4.98 -2.93 -9.29
N LEU A 88 -5.06 -4.25 -9.46
CA LEU A 88 -4.00 -5.01 -10.13
C LEU A 88 -4.30 -5.39 -11.59
N ASN A 89 -5.48 -5.03 -12.11
CA ASN A 89 -5.84 -5.33 -13.49
C ASN A 89 -4.98 -4.60 -14.54
N GLY A 90 -4.18 -3.62 -14.12
CA GLY A 90 -3.27 -2.86 -14.98
C GLY A 90 -1.78 -3.07 -14.71
N ALA A 91 -1.40 -4.03 -13.85
CA ALA A 91 0.00 -4.26 -13.50
C ALA A 91 0.56 -5.48 -14.24
N PRO A 92 1.64 -5.37 -15.06
CA PRO A 92 2.28 -6.52 -15.66
C PRO A 92 3.10 -7.24 -14.59
N LEU A 93 2.60 -8.37 -14.13
CA LEU A 93 3.23 -9.17 -13.07
C LEU A 93 4.63 -9.69 -13.43
N LYS A 94 4.99 -9.72 -14.71
CA LYS A 94 6.26 -10.26 -15.21
C LYS A 94 7.30 -9.20 -15.51
N GLU A 95 6.92 -7.93 -15.66
CA GLU A 95 7.85 -6.87 -16.02
C GLU A 95 8.39 -6.16 -14.76
N LYS A 96 9.71 -5.93 -14.72
CA LYS A 96 10.35 -5.22 -13.63
C LYS A 96 10.30 -3.71 -13.87
N ILE A 97 9.80 -2.95 -12.89
CA ILE A 97 9.91 -1.50 -12.85
C ILE A 97 11.22 -1.14 -12.15
N THR A 98 12.11 -0.45 -12.85
CA THR A 98 13.41 -0.06 -12.32
C THR A 98 13.33 1.26 -11.54
N HIS A 99 14.38 1.56 -10.78
CA HIS A 99 14.56 2.87 -10.15
C HIS A 99 14.45 4.00 -11.19
N LYS A 100 15.10 3.85 -12.34
CA LYS A 100 15.03 4.83 -13.44
C LYS A 100 13.60 5.06 -13.93
N ASN A 101 12.81 3.99 -14.08
CA ASN A 101 11.41 4.12 -14.48
C ASN A 101 10.58 4.89 -13.44
N TYR A 102 10.77 4.62 -12.15
CA TYR A 102 10.11 5.36 -11.09
C TYR A 102 10.54 6.83 -11.05
N VAL A 103 11.82 7.11 -11.24
CA VAL A 103 12.34 8.49 -11.32
C VAL A 103 11.69 9.25 -12.48
N GLU A 104 11.56 8.65 -13.65
CA GLU A 104 10.88 9.25 -14.80
C GLU A 104 9.41 9.53 -14.50
N GLN A 105 8.69 8.59 -13.88
CA GLN A 105 7.31 8.80 -13.44
C GLN A 105 7.22 9.98 -12.46
N TRP A 106 8.07 10.00 -11.44
CA TRP A 106 8.05 11.03 -10.42
C TRP A 106 8.46 12.41 -10.96
N ASN A 107 9.46 12.47 -11.82
CA ASN A 107 9.88 13.71 -12.46
C ASN A 107 8.77 14.34 -13.30
N SER A 108 7.88 13.54 -13.89
CA SER A 108 6.71 14.06 -14.60
C SER A 108 5.72 14.79 -13.67
N VAL A 109 5.71 14.45 -12.37
CA VAL A 109 4.98 15.24 -11.35
C VAL A 109 5.68 16.55 -11.07
N LEU A 110 7.00 16.52 -10.88
CA LEU A 110 7.78 17.69 -10.50
C LEU A 110 7.77 18.77 -11.59
N ASP A 111 7.80 18.38 -12.87
CA ASP A 111 7.78 19.30 -14.01
C ASP A 111 6.38 19.50 -14.62
N GLY A 112 5.37 18.83 -14.08
CA GLY A 112 3.98 18.93 -14.54
C GLY A 112 3.69 18.24 -15.88
N SER A 113 4.65 17.50 -16.45
CA SER A 113 4.51 16.88 -17.78
C SER A 113 3.58 15.66 -17.80
N PHE A 114 3.12 15.17 -16.65
CA PHE A 114 2.15 14.07 -16.55
C PHE A 114 0.76 14.44 -17.08
N VAL A 115 0.45 15.74 -17.21
CA VAL A 115 -0.78 16.24 -17.82
C VAL A 115 -0.47 16.90 -19.14
N GLU A 116 -1.42 16.84 -20.09
CA GLU A 116 -1.36 17.66 -21.28
C GLU A 116 -1.40 19.13 -20.88
N LYS A 117 -0.72 19.99 -21.66
CA LYS A 117 -0.65 21.43 -21.39
C LYS A 117 -2.05 22.01 -21.24
N THR A 118 -2.36 22.46 -20.03
CA THR A 118 -3.56 23.23 -19.69
C THR A 118 -3.18 24.65 -19.36
N ASP A 119 -4.15 25.57 -19.30
CA ASP A 119 -3.92 26.99 -18.96
C ASP A 119 -3.38 27.18 -17.54
N LYS A 120 -3.48 26.18 -16.66
CA LYS A 120 -2.97 26.19 -15.29
C LYS A 120 -1.79 25.22 -15.15
N GLU A 121 -0.62 25.78 -14.81
CA GLU A 121 0.57 25.00 -14.48
C GLU A 121 0.37 24.22 -13.17
N PHE A 122 0.74 22.92 -13.16
CA PHE A 122 0.70 22.11 -11.96
C PHE A 122 1.87 22.46 -11.04
N ASN A 123 1.58 22.73 -9.75
CA ASN A 123 2.58 22.99 -8.73
C ASN A 123 2.23 22.27 -7.43
N LEU A 124 3.13 21.42 -6.95
CA LEU A 124 2.95 20.69 -5.69
C LEU A 124 2.70 21.60 -4.48
N ASN A 125 3.22 22.83 -4.49
CA ASN A 125 2.96 23.79 -3.41
C ASN A 125 1.47 24.18 -3.25
N ASP A 126 0.63 23.90 -4.25
CA ASP A 126 -0.81 24.16 -4.17
C ASP A 126 -1.56 23.08 -3.37
N TYR A 127 -0.87 21.99 -3.00
CA TYR A 127 -1.47 20.83 -2.36
C TYR A 127 -0.87 20.57 -0.96
N PRO A 128 -1.53 21.03 0.11
CA PRO A 128 -1.07 20.77 1.48
C PRO A 128 -0.97 19.28 1.83
N VAL A 129 -1.78 18.44 1.18
CA VAL A 129 -1.78 16.99 1.35
C VAL A 129 -1.47 16.31 0.02
N VAL A 130 -0.43 15.48 0.01
CA VAL A 130 0.01 14.68 -1.13
C VAL A 130 -0.05 13.21 -0.76
N CYS A 131 -0.77 12.40 -1.54
CA CYS A 131 -0.75 10.95 -1.41
C CYS A 131 0.18 10.37 -2.48
N VAL A 132 1.01 9.42 -2.09
CA VAL A 132 1.89 8.67 -3.01
C VAL A 132 1.65 7.18 -2.81
N TYR A 133 1.12 6.54 -3.83
CA TYR A 133 0.79 5.11 -3.83
C TYR A 133 1.51 4.39 -4.98
N ASN A 134 1.75 3.09 -4.84
CA ASN A 134 2.40 2.27 -5.86
C ASN A 134 1.63 0.99 -6.23
N LEU A 135 0.34 0.95 -5.97
CA LEU A 135 -0.50 -0.25 -6.17
C LEU A 135 -0.05 -1.47 -5.34
N GLY A 136 0.59 -1.22 -4.22
CA GLY A 136 1.12 -2.21 -3.30
C GLY A 136 1.57 -1.54 -2.01
N SER A 137 2.72 -1.94 -1.50
CA SER A 137 3.33 -1.38 -0.30
C SER A 137 4.52 -0.50 -0.65
N LEU A 138 4.38 0.81 -0.45
CA LEU A 138 5.47 1.76 -0.75
C LEU A 138 6.72 1.52 0.12
N LEU A 139 6.57 0.86 1.26
CA LEU A 139 7.67 0.55 2.18
C LEU A 139 8.30 -0.83 1.92
N ASN A 140 7.82 -1.58 0.92
CA ASN A 140 8.41 -2.87 0.56
C ASN A 140 9.55 -2.69 -0.45
N PRO A 141 10.82 -2.96 -0.06
CA PRO A 141 11.97 -2.79 -0.95
C PRO A 141 12.01 -3.77 -2.15
N GLU A 142 11.22 -4.84 -2.11
CA GLU A 142 11.05 -5.76 -3.25
C GLU A 142 10.11 -5.18 -4.34
N GLU A 143 9.25 -4.23 -3.98
CA GLU A 143 8.34 -3.57 -4.91
C GLU A 143 8.93 -2.26 -5.45
N ILE A 144 9.51 -1.46 -4.57
CA ILE A 144 10.15 -0.18 -4.87
C ILE A 144 11.38 0.01 -3.98
N SER A 145 12.52 0.35 -4.55
CA SER A 145 13.77 0.45 -3.78
C SER A 145 13.74 1.60 -2.76
N VAL A 146 14.47 1.42 -1.66
CA VAL A 146 14.68 2.48 -0.65
C VAL A 146 15.23 3.75 -1.30
N LYS A 147 16.14 3.62 -2.25
CA LYS A 147 16.71 4.74 -3.02
C LYS A 147 15.62 5.53 -3.76
N THR A 148 14.65 4.85 -4.36
CA THR A 148 13.52 5.50 -5.04
C THR A 148 12.64 6.25 -4.05
N VAL A 149 12.29 5.62 -2.94
CA VAL A 149 11.47 6.25 -1.89
C VAL A 149 12.17 7.47 -1.31
N GLN A 150 13.46 7.39 -1.02
CA GLN A 150 14.25 8.53 -0.57
C GLN A 150 14.28 9.67 -1.60
N TYR A 151 14.42 9.36 -2.88
CA TYR A 151 14.38 10.36 -3.95
C TYR A 151 13.04 11.12 -3.96
N ILE A 152 11.91 10.40 -3.89
CA ILE A 152 10.58 10.98 -3.84
C ILE A 152 10.45 11.92 -2.62
N PHE A 153 10.76 11.46 -1.43
CA PHE A 153 10.65 12.26 -0.21
C PHE A 153 11.62 13.45 -0.16
N SER A 154 12.84 13.29 -0.66
CA SER A 154 13.81 14.39 -0.73
C SER A 154 13.35 15.50 -1.65
N THR A 155 12.71 15.17 -2.76
CA THR A 155 12.13 16.18 -3.67
C THR A 155 10.90 16.83 -3.05
N LEU A 156 10.00 16.07 -2.42
CA LEU A 156 8.85 16.61 -1.68
C LEU A 156 9.27 17.60 -0.59
N ASN A 157 10.39 17.37 0.07
CA ASN A 157 10.90 18.25 1.12
C ASN A 157 11.22 19.67 0.63
N LYS A 158 11.41 19.85 -0.68
CA LYS A 158 11.66 21.17 -1.30
C LYS A 158 10.40 22.00 -1.47
N TYR A 159 9.22 21.37 -1.41
CA TYR A 159 7.93 22.05 -1.62
C TYR A 159 7.31 22.40 -0.26
N LYS A 160 7.48 23.62 0.19
CA LYS A 160 7.02 24.07 1.53
C LYS A 160 5.50 24.17 1.66
N GLY A 161 4.78 24.20 0.54
CA GLY A 161 3.32 24.10 0.51
C GLY A 161 2.80 22.71 0.85
N VAL A 162 3.59 21.66 0.66
CA VAL A 162 3.26 20.29 1.07
C VAL A 162 3.49 20.16 2.57
N LYS A 163 2.42 19.88 3.34
CA LYS A 163 2.44 19.77 4.80
C LYS A 163 2.38 18.32 5.27
N LYS A 164 1.72 17.46 4.53
CA LYS A 164 1.50 16.06 4.89
C LYS A 164 1.61 15.17 3.65
N VAL A 165 2.35 14.09 3.79
CA VAL A 165 2.44 13.02 2.78
C VAL A 165 1.78 11.77 3.34
N ILE A 166 0.83 11.22 2.59
CA ILE A 166 0.12 9.97 2.91
C ILE A 166 0.63 8.88 1.99
N ILE A 167 1.03 7.77 2.56
CA ILE A 167 1.46 6.57 1.84
C ILE A 167 0.72 5.34 2.37
N GLU A 168 0.78 4.24 1.65
CA GLU A 168 0.18 2.98 2.06
C GLU A 168 1.21 1.86 2.10
N SER A 169 1.09 0.97 3.07
CA SER A 169 1.90 -0.23 3.19
C SER A 169 1.19 -1.31 4.00
N ARG A 170 1.56 -2.55 3.73
CA ARG A 170 1.30 -3.64 4.65
C ARG A 170 2.17 -3.47 5.89
N ALA A 171 1.66 -3.93 7.04
CA ALA A 171 2.32 -3.76 8.34
C ALA A 171 3.71 -4.40 8.41
N GLU A 172 3.91 -5.56 7.77
CA GLU A 172 5.17 -6.27 7.78
C GLU A 172 6.34 -5.54 7.12
N TYR A 173 6.07 -4.53 6.28
CA TYR A 173 7.09 -3.73 5.60
C TYR A 173 7.42 -2.42 6.32
N VAL A 174 6.78 -2.15 7.45
CA VAL A 174 7.14 -1.03 8.32
C VAL A 174 8.38 -1.43 9.13
N THR A 175 9.55 -1.01 8.68
CA THR A 175 10.85 -1.38 9.24
C THR A 175 11.68 -0.15 9.59
N GLU A 176 12.65 -0.33 10.49
CA GLU A 176 13.60 0.73 10.87
C GLU A 176 14.34 1.31 9.67
N ASP A 177 14.80 0.46 8.76
CA ASP A 177 15.61 0.87 7.61
C ASP A 177 14.89 1.86 6.72
N ILE A 178 13.65 1.56 6.33
CA ILE A 178 12.89 2.44 5.44
C ILE A 178 12.40 3.70 6.17
N LEU A 179 11.97 3.59 7.42
CA LEU A 179 11.49 4.75 8.18
C LEU A 179 12.63 5.73 8.47
N SER A 180 13.82 5.22 8.85
CA SER A 180 14.99 6.07 9.04
C SER A 180 15.44 6.73 7.74
N ALA A 181 15.34 6.02 6.62
CA ALA A 181 15.68 6.54 5.30
C ALA A 181 14.77 7.72 4.90
N ILE A 182 13.48 7.62 5.15
CA ILE A 182 12.52 8.71 4.92
C ILE A 182 12.78 9.87 5.89
N HIS A 183 12.94 9.56 7.17
CA HIS A 183 13.13 10.57 8.22
C HIS A 183 14.37 11.45 7.99
N LYS A 184 15.43 10.91 7.38
CA LYS A 184 16.64 11.65 7.05
C LYS A 184 16.45 12.73 5.99
N VAL A 185 15.46 12.61 5.13
CA VAL A 185 15.31 13.46 3.94
C VAL A 185 14.03 14.28 3.90
N TYR A 186 13.07 14.01 4.80
CA TYR A 186 11.76 14.67 4.82
C TYR A 186 11.40 15.15 6.22
N ASP A 187 11.12 16.45 6.35
CA ASP A 187 10.85 17.13 7.63
C ASP A 187 9.33 17.25 7.92
N GLY A 188 8.48 17.02 6.94
CA GLY A 188 7.03 17.17 7.07
C GLY A 188 6.36 15.98 7.75
N VAL A 189 5.04 16.04 7.85
CA VAL A 189 4.22 14.97 8.43
C VAL A 189 4.11 13.82 7.43
N VAL A 190 4.41 12.61 7.88
CA VAL A 190 4.17 11.36 7.15
C VAL A 190 3.08 10.57 7.84
N GLU A 191 2.08 10.13 7.09
CA GLU A 191 1.04 9.22 7.56
C GLU A 191 1.06 7.95 6.73
N VAL A 192 1.12 6.80 7.39
CA VAL A 192 1.12 5.49 6.75
C VAL A 192 -0.22 4.81 6.96
N GLY A 193 -0.94 4.60 5.87
CA GLY A 193 -2.16 3.79 5.85
C GLY A 193 -1.82 2.30 5.88
N ILE A 194 -2.32 1.59 6.89
CA ILE A 194 -2.14 0.15 7.08
C ILE A 194 -3.49 -0.54 6.94
N GLY A 195 -3.63 -1.39 5.94
CA GLY A 195 -4.84 -2.17 5.76
C GLY A 195 -4.93 -3.30 6.78
N VAL A 196 -5.78 -3.15 7.78
CA VAL A 196 -6.06 -4.16 8.81
C VAL A 196 -7.25 -5.03 8.40
N GLU A 197 -8.28 -4.45 7.80
CA GLU A 197 -9.56 -5.02 7.35
C GLU A 197 -10.42 -5.53 8.51
N SER A 198 -9.86 -6.34 9.41
CA SER A 198 -10.51 -6.81 10.64
C SER A 198 -9.47 -7.20 11.69
N THR A 199 -9.81 -7.05 12.96
CA THR A 199 -9.02 -7.59 14.07
C THR A 199 -9.23 -9.10 14.26
N ASN A 200 -10.29 -9.67 13.67
CA ASN A 200 -10.55 -11.10 13.69
C ASN A 200 -9.74 -11.82 12.62
N TYR A 201 -8.87 -12.75 13.04
CA TYR A 201 -8.01 -13.50 12.13
C TYR A 201 -8.78 -14.31 11.08
N LEU A 202 -9.89 -14.97 11.47
CA LEU A 202 -10.68 -15.78 10.54
C LEU A 202 -11.29 -14.91 9.43
N ILE A 203 -11.81 -13.75 9.80
CA ILE A 203 -12.36 -12.79 8.81
C ILE A 203 -11.26 -12.27 7.89
N ARG A 204 -10.10 -11.90 8.44
CA ARG A 204 -8.97 -11.44 7.61
C ARG A 204 -8.54 -12.48 6.60
N GLU A 205 -8.48 -13.75 7.00
CA GLU A 205 -7.96 -14.82 6.12
C GLU A 205 -9.04 -15.39 5.20
N LEU A 206 -10.21 -15.73 5.70
CA LEU A 206 -11.25 -16.38 4.91
C LEU A 206 -12.02 -15.41 4.01
N CYS A 207 -12.31 -14.19 4.50
CA CYS A 207 -13.08 -13.22 3.72
C CYS A 207 -12.18 -12.29 2.88
N HIS A 208 -11.04 -11.88 3.39
CA HIS A 208 -10.18 -10.88 2.75
C HIS A 208 -8.87 -11.42 2.19
N HIS A 209 -8.48 -12.63 2.56
CA HIS A 209 -7.19 -13.26 2.18
C HIS A 209 -6.00 -12.31 2.39
N LYS A 210 -5.95 -11.70 3.57
CA LYS A 210 -4.98 -10.64 3.90
C LYS A 210 -3.60 -11.18 4.28
N ALA A 211 -3.49 -12.45 4.66
CA ALA A 211 -2.27 -13.11 5.10
C ALA A 211 -1.56 -12.42 6.28
N ILE A 212 -2.33 -11.90 7.24
CA ILE A 212 -1.80 -11.34 8.50
C ILE A 212 -2.17 -12.30 9.63
N GLU A 213 -1.18 -13.07 10.10
CA GLU A 213 -1.42 -14.15 11.07
C GLU A 213 -1.81 -13.65 12.47
N ASN A 214 -1.25 -12.51 12.93
CA ASN A 214 -1.56 -11.98 14.25
C ASN A 214 -1.57 -10.42 14.25
N THR A 215 -2.19 -9.86 15.28
CA THR A 215 -2.30 -8.40 15.46
C THR A 215 -1.01 -7.77 15.99
N GLN A 216 -0.06 -8.57 16.50
CA GLN A 216 1.21 -8.04 17.02
C GLN A 216 2.02 -7.35 15.93
N ILE A 217 2.01 -7.87 14.69
CA ILE A 217 2.66 -7.25 13.54
C ILE A 217 2.13 -5.83 13.31
N ILE A 218 0.82 -5.63 13.44
CA ILE A 218 0.18 -4.32 13.29
C ILE A 218 0.57 -3.39 14.44
N SER A 219 0.54 -3.88 15.68
CA SER A 219 0.94 -3.11 16.86
C SER A 219 2.40 -2.68 16.80
N ASP A 220 3.29 -3.57 16.37
CA ASP A 220 4.72 -3.29 16.21
C ASP A 220 4.95 -2.23 15.12
N ALA A 221 4.23 -2.32 14.02
CA ALA A 221 4.28 -1.31 12.96
C ALA A 221 3.86 0.07 13.45
N VAL A 222 2.76 0.16 14.18
CA VAL A 222 2.26 1.43 14.75
C VAL A 222 3.27 2.02 15.74
N ALA A 223 3.84 1.18 16.63
CA ALA A 223 4.84 1.62 17.60
C ALA A 223 6.10 2.16 16.90
N LEU A 224 6.55 1.50 15.84
CA LEU A 224 7.71 1.91 15.07
C LEU A 224 7.46 3.24 14.31
N LEU A 225 6.30 3.41 13.72
CA LEU A 225 5.91 4.69 13.11
C LEU A 225 5.94 5.83 14.12
N HIS A 226 5.39 5.63 15.31
CA HIS A 226 5.42 6.65 16.38
C HIS A 226 6.84 6.98 16.83
N LYS A 227 7.74 5.99 16.88
CA LYS A 227 9.17 6.22 17.18
C LYS A 227 9.81 7.21 16.21
N TYR A 228 9.42 7.19 14.94
CA TYR A 228 9.89 8.12 13.90
C TYR A 228 9.00 9.35 13.74
N ASN A 229 8.12 9.63 14.71
CA ASN A 229 7.18 10.73 14.68
C ASN A 229 6.27 10.75 13.43
N MET A 230 5.93 9.55 12.95
CA MET A 230 5.01 9.34 11.84
C MET A 230 3.65 8.90 12.35
N LYS A 231 2.59 9.21 11.59
CA LYS A 231 1.22 8.83 11.92
C LYS A 231 0.88 7.48 11.29
N ALA A 232 0.08 6.69 12.01
CA ALA A 232 -0.52 5.45 11.49
C ALA A 232 -2.02 5.64 11.31
N LEU A 233 -2.54 5.21 10.16
CA LEU A 233 -3.96 5.13 9.87
C LEU A 233 -4.32 3.68 9.56
N ALA A 234 -5.16 3.08 10.40
CA ALA A 234 -5.64 1.72 10.16
C ALA A 234 -6.91 1.75 9.30
N TYR A 235 -6.89 1.08 8.16
CA TYR A 235 -8.09 0.83 7.37
C TYR A 235 -8.78 -0.42 7.88
N VAL A 236 -10.03 -0.27 8.33
CA VAL A 236 -10.87 -1.37 8.83
C VAL A 236 -12.12 -1.45 7.96
N ASN A 237 -12.43 -2.65 7.46
CA ASN A 237 -13.64 -2.88 6.69
C ASN A 237 -14.80 -3.23 7.63
N PHE A 238 -15.84 -2.41 7.64
CA PHE A 238 -17.04 -2.61 8.46
C PHE A 238 -18.02 -3.64 7.89
N LYS A 239 -17.89 -4.00 6.63
CA LYS A 239 -18.72 -5.02 5.99
C LYS A 239 -17.82 -6.09 5.35
N PRO A 240 -17.60 -7.22 6.04
CA PRO A 240 -16.94 -8.36 5.42
C PRO A 240 -17.71 -8.80 4.17
N ILE A 241 -16.98 -9.21 3.15
CA ILE A 241 -17.58 -9.80 1.95
C ILE A 241 -18.01 -11.23 2.31
N PHE A 242 -19.30 -11.46 2.41
CA PHE A 242 -19.91 -12.79 2.51
C PHE A 242 -20.70 -13.06 1.24
#